data_7b164cc3ca0e7ae8dbed2f973b46a75b
#
_entry.id   7b164cc3ca0e7ae8dbed2f973b46a75b
#
_cell.length_a   1.000
_cell.length_b   1.000
_cell.length_c   1.000
_cell.angle_alpha   90.00
_cell.angle_beta   90.00
_cell.angle_gamma   90.00
#
_symmetry.space_group_name_H-M   'P 1'
#
loop_
_entity.id
_entity.type
_entity.pdbx_description
1 polymer ?
#
loop_
_entity_poly.entity_id
_entity_poly.type
_entity_poly.pdbx_seq_one_letter_code
_entity_poly.pdbx_strand_id
1 'polypeptide(L)'
;MKGIVLAGGSGTRLYPVTKAISKQLLPLYDKPMIYYPISVLMLAGIKDILIISTPRDLPLYKDLLGDGSSLGIKFSYEVQENPNGLAEAFIVGEEFIGNDSVALILGDNVFHGHRFTEILERTIKLEEGAVIFGYYTNNPEDFGVVEFDDEWNVLSIEEKPENPKSNYIVPGLYFYDNDVIEIAKNVKPSARGEVEITSINEEYLERGKLKVEILGRGMAWLDTGTHVGLLEASNFIETIQKRQGLYIACLEEIAYLKGYITKEQLLLTAKELEKTDYGQYLFKLYERG
;
A
#
# COMPACT_ATOMS: atom_id res chain seq x y z
N MET A 1 1.24 -15.99 -0.25
CA MET A 1 1.82 -14.61 -0.15
C MET A 1 1.20 -13.89 1.03
N LYS A 2 2.00 -13.16 1.81
CA LYS A 2 1.57 -12.31 2.93
C LYS A 2 1.69 -10.84 2.55
N GLY A 3 1.02 -9.95 3.31
CA GLY A 3 1.05 -8.52 3.05
C GLY A 3 1.66 -7.75 4.22
N ILE A 4 2.41 -6.68 3.93
CA ILE A 4 2.89 -5.72 4.91
C ILE A 4 2.37 -4.35 4.53
N VAL A 5 1.74 -3.65 5.48
CA VAL A 5 1.45 -2.22 5.39
C VAL A 5 2.44 -1.49 6.29
N LEU A 6 3.33 -0.70 5.69
CA LEU A 6 4.26 0.13 6.45
C LEU A 6 3.60 1.48 6.79
N ALA A 7 3.15 1.59 8.02
CA ALA A 7 2.41 2.74 8.55
C ALA A 7 3.21 3.50 9.62
N GLY A 8 4.53 3.52 9.46
CA GLY A 8 5.47 4.25 10.31
C GLY A 8 5.78 5.66 9.81
N GLY A 9 6.77 6.27 10.44
CA GLY A 9 7.30 7.58 10.08
C GLY A 9 6.74 8.73 10.91
N SER A 10 7.51 9.82 11.01
CA SER A 10 7.20 10.97 11.85
C SER A 10 6.13 11.91 11.31
N GLY A 11 5.83 11.82 10.00
CA GLY A 11 4.84 12.68 9.33
C GLY A 11 5.15 14.19 9.42
N THR A 12 6.40 14.58 9.59
CA THR A 12 6.81 15.98 9.86
C THR A 12 6.37 16.96 8.78
N ARG A 13 6.31 16.53 7.53
CA ARG A 13 5.83 17.36 6.40
C ARG A 13 4.37 17.84 6.56
N LEU A 14 3.59 17.15 7.40
CA LEU A 14 2.19 17.47 7.70
C LEU A 14 2.00 18.16 9.07
N TYR A 15 3.08 18.60 9.73
CA TYR A 15 2.93 19.36 10.97
C TYR A 15 2.15 20.66 10.73
N PRO A 16 1.29 21.08 11.72
CA PRO A 16 1.10 20.48 13.06
C PRO A 16 0.11 19.31 13.13
N VAL A 17 -0.57 18.93 12.05
CA VAL A 17 -1.67 17.94 12.02
C VAL A 17 -1.22 16.58 12.59
N THR A 18 -0.03 16.15 12.23
CA THR A 18 0.54 14.84 12.62
C THR A 18 1.33 14.83 13.92
N LYS A 19 1.30 15.94 14.70
CA LYS A 19 1.99 15.97 16.02
C LYS A 19 1.42 14.96 17.01
N ALA A 20 0.11 14.75 16.99
CA ALA A 20 -0.60 13.92 17.96
C ALA A 20 -1.11 12.60 17.38
N ILE A 21 -1.08 12.42 16.06
CA ILE A 21 -1.65 11.25 15.39
C ILE A 21 -0.78 10.88 14.19
N SER A 22 -0.69 9.58 13.91
CA SER A 22 -0.06 9.09 12.68
C SER A 22 -0.75 9.62 11.43
N LYS A 23 0.02 9.92 10.38
CA LYS A 23 -0.50 10.37 9.09
C LYS A 23 -1.56 9.42 8.53
N GLN A 24 -1.31 8.13 8.59
CA GLN A 24 -2.17 7.09 8.02
C GLN A 24 -3.49 6.90 8.77
N LEU A 25 -3.64 7.51 9.94
CA LEU A 25 -4.90 7.57 10.69
C LEU A 25 -5.71 8.84 10.38
N LEU A 26 -5.13 9.81 9.67
CA LEU A 26 -5.88 10.97 9.21
C LEU A 26 -7.00 10.55 8.26
N PRO A 27 -8.15 11.26 8.31
CA PRO A 27 -9.21 11.00 7.34
C PRO A 27 -8.75 11.40 5.93
N LEU A 28 -8.95 10.50 4.99
CA LEU A 28 -8.82 10.77 3.57
C LEU A 28 -10.22 10.69 2.97
N TYR A 29 -10.88 11.83 2.87
CA TYR A 29 -12.29 12.02 2.58
C TYR A 29 -13.19 11.42 3.68
N ASP A 30 -13.65 10.18 3.56
CA ASP A 30 -14.70 9.56 4.37
C ASP A 30 -14.22 8.42 5.29
N LYS A 31 -12.94 8.07 5.24
CA LYS A 31 -12.37 6.98 6.04
C LYS A 31 -10.89 7.21 6.36
N PRO A 32 -10.30 6.47 7.33
CA PRO A 32 -8.87 6.56 7.62
C PRO A 32 -8.02 6.19 6.41
N MET A 33 -6.94 6.94 6.19
CA MET A 33 -6.04 6.76 5.06
C MET A 33 -5.54 5.31 4.91
N ILE A 34 -5.26 4.61 6.03
CA ILE A 34 -4.74 3.24 6.01
C ILE A 34 -5.70 2.23 5.34
N TYR A 35 -7.00 2.55 5.20
CA TYR A 35 -7.95 1.68 4.50
C TYR A 35 -7.59 1.51 3.02
N TYR A 36 -7.00 2.53 2.40
CA TYR A 36 -6.63 2.47 0.97
C TYR A 36 -5.54 1.45 0.69
N PRO A 37 -4.37 1.45 1.35
CA PRO A 37 -3.38 0.40 1.14
C PRO A 37 -3.86 -0.99 1.59
N ILE A 38 -4.62 -1.11 2.67
CA ILE A 38 -5.23 -2.39 3.08
C ILE A 38 -6.13 -2.91 1.95
N SER A 39 -6.95 -2.05 1.35
CA SER A 39 -7.85 -2.44 0.25
C SER A 39 -7.10 -3.01 -0.95
N VAL A 40 -5.91 -2.49 -1.26
CA VAL A 40 -5.05 -3.00 -2.35
C VAL A 40 -4.61 -4.43 -2.07
N LEU A 41 -4.14 -4.71 -0.86
CA LEU A 41 -3.74 -6.06 -0.46
C LEU A 41 -4.94 -7.04 -0.48
N MET A 42 -6.10 -6.61 0.00
CA MET A 42 -7.33 -7.43 -0.06
C MET A 42 -7.78 -7.69 -1.50
N LEU A 43 -7.71 -6.69 -2.39
CA LEU A 43 -8.02 -6.84 -3.82
C LEU A 43 -7.05 -7.81 -4.49
N ALA A 44 -5.78 -7.82 -4.11
CA ALA A 44 -4.79 -8.81 -4.54
C ALA A 44 -5.10 -10.23 -4.05
N GLY A 45 -5.99 -10.41 -3.08
CA GLY A 45 -6.31 -11.72 -2.51
C GLY A 45 -5.53 -12.06 -1.25
N ILE A 46 -4.78 -11.11 -0.69
CA ILE A 46 -3.97 -11.30 0.51
C ILE A 46 -4.86 -11.17 1.76
N LYS A 47 -4.80 -12.17 2.65
CA LYS A 47 -5.59 -12.25 3.88
C LYS A 47 -4.77 -12.10 5.16
N ASP A 48 -3.50 -12.49 5.14
CA ASP A 48 -2.59 -12.30 6.26
C ASP A 48 -1.82 -11.00 6.07
N ILE A 49 -2.09 -10.00 6.89
CA ILE A 49 -1.57 -8.65 6.74
C ILE A 49 -0.89 -8.21 8.04
N LEU A 50 0.36 -7.80 7.94
CA LEU A 50 1.13 -7.20 9.02
C LEU A 50 1.09 -5.67 8.91
N ILE A 51 0.71 -5.02 9.99
CA ILE A 51 0.80 -3.56 10.14
C ILE A 51 2.07 -3.26 10.93
N ILE A 52 3.02 -2.57 10.30
CA ILE A 52 4.25 -2.10 10.96
C ILE A 52 4.11 -0.61 11.22
N SER A 53 4.28 -0.20 12.48
CA SER A 53 4.17 1.21 12.88
C SER A 53 5.10 1.54 14.04
N THR A 54 5.09 2.82 14.45
CA THR A 54 5.86 3.29 15.60
C THR A 54 5.28 2.76 16.92
N PRO A 55 6.06 2.69 18.01
CA PRO A 55 5.56 2.31 19.34
C PRO A 55 4.38 3.19 19.81
N ARG A 56 4.42 4.48 19.46
CA ARG A 56 3.39 5.46 19.81
C ARG A 56 2.05 5.16 19.13
N ASP A 57 2.09 4.85 17.83
CA ASP A 57 0.89 4.84 16.99
C ASP A 57 0.29 3.42 16.84
N LEU A 58 1.07 2.37 17.06
CA LEU A 58 0.63 0.98 16.89
C LEU A 58 -0.63 0.61 17.71
N PRO A 59 -0.80 1.06 18.96
CA PRO A 59 -2.04 0.81 19.71
C PRO A 59 -3.29 1.36 19.02
N LEU A 60 -3.20 2.52 18.36
CA LEU A 60 -4.33 3.13 17.65
C LEU A 60 -4.74 2.31 16.42
N TYR A 61 -3.77 1.68 15.74
CA TYR A 61 -4.09 0.75 14.63
C TYR A 61 -4.76 -0.52 15.14
N LYS A 62 -4.32 -1.05 16.28
CA LYS A 62 -4.98 -2.20 16.91
C LYS A 62 -6.42 -1.89 17.30
N ASP A 63 -6.66 -0.70 17.84
CA ASP A 63 -8.01 -0.26 18.21
C ASP A 63 -8.90 -0.04 16.97
N LEU A 64 -8.33 0.48 15.87
CA LEU A 64 -9.08 0.74 14.64
C LEU A 64 -9.42 -0.55 13.86
N LEU A 65 -8.45 -1.45 13.72
CA LEU A 65 -8.51 -2.57 12.77
C LEU A 65 -8.84 -3.92 13.45
N GLY A 66 -8.65 -4.00 14.77
CA GLY A 66 -8.83 -5.25 15.52
C GLY A 66 -7.89 -6.35 15.06
N ASP A 67 -8.39 -7.57 15.04
CA ASP A 67 -7.68 -8.77 14.56
C ASP A 67 -7.96 -9.11 13.07
N GLY A 68 -8.88 -8.37 12.43
CA GLY A 68 -9.30 -8.57 11.05
C GLY A 68 -10.40 -9.60 10.85
N SER A 69 -10.85 -10.28 11.91
CA SER A 69 -11.86 -11.35 11.81
C SER A 69 -13.21 -10.84 11.27
N SER A 70 -13.58 -9.58 11.54
CA SER A 70 -14.77 -8.93 10.99
C SER A 70 -14.76 -8.80 9.47
N LEU A 71 -13.57 -8.79 8.87
CA LEU A 71 -13.32 -8.72 7.42
C LEU A 71 -12.94 -10.08 6.82
N GLY A 72 -12.92 -11.15 7.63
CA GLY A 72 -12.49 -12.47 7.19
C GLY A 72 -11.01 -12.56 6.77
N ILE A 73 -10.19 -11.68 7.33
CA ILE A 73 -8.73 -11.63 7.16
C ILE A 73 -8.06 -11.66 8.53
N LYS A 74 -6.73 -11.63 8.58
CA LYS A 74 -5.96 -11.61 9.83
C LYS A 74 -4.99 -10.44 9.82
N PHE A 75 -5.09 -9.58 10.83
CA PHE A 75 -4.08 -8.56 11.11
C PHE A 75 -3.08 -9.06 12.16
N SER A 76 -1.81 -8.79 11.90
CA SER A 76 -0.69 -8.87 12.85
C SER A 76 -0.06 -7.48 13.00
N TYR A 77 0.69 -7.25 14.08
CA TYR A 77 1.17 -5.92 14.41
C TYR A 77 2.59 -6.00 14.95
N GLU A 78 3.51 -5.26 14.33
CA GLU A 78 4.90 -5.15 14.75
C GLU A 78 5.36 -3.71 14.86
N VAL A 79 6.34 -3.48 15.73
CA VAL A 79 6.90 -2.16 16.00
C VAL A 79 8.17 -1.96 15.17
N GLN A 80 8.24 -0.85 14.44
CA GLN A 80 9.48 -0.30 13.94
C GLN A 80 9.91 0.83 14.88
N GLU A 81 10.95 0.59 15.68
CA GLU A 81 11.41 1.53 16.73
C GLU A 81 11.95 2.85 16.15
N ASN A 82 12.69 2.77 15.04
CA ASN A 82 13.29 3.90 14.37
C ASN A 82 12.98 3.87 12.87
N PRO A 83 12.90 5.04 12.21
CA PRO A 83 12.64 5.12 10.77
C PRO A 83 13.94 4.86 9.97
N ASN A 84 14.47 3.63 10.05
CA ASN A 84 15.73 3.23 9.42
C ASN A 84 15.62 2.95 7.91
N GLY A 85 14.46 3.18 7.32
CA GLY A 85 14.18 2.97 5.89
C GLY A 85 13.08 1.93 5.63
N LEU A 86 12.63 1.88 4.37
CA LEU A 86 11.50 1.03 3.97
C LEU A 86 11.87 -0.46 3.99
N ALA A 87 13.10 -0.78 3.62
CA ALA A 87 13.58 -2.16 3.54
C ALA A 87 13.66 -2.86 4.90
N GLU A 88 13.76 -2.10 6.01
CA GLU A 88 13.72 -2.67 7.37
C GLU A 88 12.40 -3.41 7.65
N ALA A 89 11.33 -3.09 6.93
CA ALA A 89 10.05 -3.78 7.08
C ALA A 89 10.15 -5.30 6.89
N PHE A 90 11.05 -5.78 6.03
CA PHE A 90 11.26 -7.22 5.82
C PHE A 90 12.02 -7.87 6.97
N ILE A 91 12.90 -7.14 7.64
CA ILE A 91 13.65 -7.61 8.82
C ILE A 91 12.71 -7.67 10.02
N VAL A 92 11.94 -6.59 10.27
CA VAL A 92 10.92 -6.54 11.34
C VAL A 92 9.83 -7.60 11.13
N GLY A 93 9.43 -7.81 9.87
CA GLY A 93 8.40 -8.75 9.48
C GLY A 93 8.89 -10.20 9.26
N GLU A 94 10.16 -10.53 9.48
CA GLU A 94 10.75 -11.84 9.13
C GLU A 94 9.96 -13.01 9.70
N GLU A 95 9.64 -12.98 10.99
CA GLU A 95 8.87 -14.06 11.65
C GLU A 95 7.46 -14.18 11.05
N PHE A 96 6.81 -13.04 10.77
CA PHE A 96 5.51 -13.02 10.11
C PHE A 96 5.59 -13.57 8.70
N ILE A 97 6.56 -13.15 7.88
CA ILE A 97 6.74 -13.60 6.50
C ILE A 97 7.00 -15.12 6.47
N GLY A 98 7.92 -15.59 7.31
CA GLY A 98 8.34 -16.99 7.33
C GLY A 98 8.92 -17.42 5.98
N ASN A 99 8.35 -18.45 5.36
CA ASN A 99 8.78 -18.97 4.05
C ASN A 99 7.91 -18.48 2.88
N ASP A 100 7.01 -17.54 3.12
CA ASP A 100 6.11 -17.04 2.10
C ASP A 100 6.75 -15.91 1.26
N SER A 101 6.25 -15.70 0.06
CA SER A 101 6.43 -14.44 -0.66
C SER A 101 5.65 -13.31 0.02
N VAL A 102 6.02 -12.07 -0.22
CA VAL A 102 5.47 -10.91 0.48
C VAL A 102 5.17 -9.74 -0.44
N ALA A 103 4.03 -9.07 -0.21
CA ALA A 103 3.74 -7.77 -0.77
C ALA A 103 3.96 -6.70 0.30
N LEU A 104 4.66 -5.62 -0.03
CA LEU A 104 4.82 -4.43 0.80
C LEU A 104 4.07 -3.27 0.16
N ILE A 105 3.26 -2.57 0.95
CA ILE A 105 2.61 -1.32 0.52
C ILE A 105 2.84 -0.23 1.56
N LEU A 106 3.10 1.00 1.08
CA LEU A 106 3.23 2.15 1.94
C LEU A 106 1.84 2.63 2.40
N GLY A 107 1.72 2.89 3.68
CA GLY A 107 0.46 3.21 4.35
C GLY A 107 -0.21 4.53 3.94
N ASP A 108 0.48 5.35 3.15
CA ASP A 108 0.04 6.65 2.66
C ASP A 108 -0.16 6.70 1.13
N ASN A 109 -0.07 5.55 0.46
CA ASN A 109 -0.26 5.46 -0.97
C ASN A 109 -1.69 5.06 -1.32
N VAL A 110 -2.29 5.78 -2.24
CA VAL A 110 -3.63 5.53 -2.77
C VAL A 110 -3.53 5.12 -4.23
N PHE A 111 -4.09 3.96 -4.54
CA PHE A 111 -4.19 3.46 -5.91
C PHE A 111 -5.66 3.30 -6.29
N HIS A 112 -6.04 3.82 -7.44
CA HIS A 112 -7.37 3.61 -7.99
C HIS A 112 -7.33 3.62 -9.52
N GLY A 113 -8.03 2.69 -10.16
CA GLY A 113 -8.15 2.70 -11.60
C GLY A 113 -8.78 1.44 -12.18
N HIS A 114 -9.19 1.57 -13.43
CA HIS A 114 -9.78 0.46 -14.17
C HIS A 114 -8.76 -0.68 -14.34
N ARG A 115 -9.22 -1.92 -14.13
CA ARG A 115 -8.43 -3.15 -14.27
C ARG A 115 -7.28 -3.31 -13.26
N PHE A 116 -7.20 -2.47 -12.23
CA PHE A 116 -6.15 -2.59 -11.23
C PHE A 116 -6.21 -3.94 -10.49
N THR A 117 -7.40 -4.42 -10.16
CA THR A 117 -7.59 -5.74 -9.55
C THR A 117 -7.02 -6.87 -10.42
N GLU A 118 -7.20 -6.82 -11.76
CA GLU A 118 -6.64 -7.82 -12.67
C GLU A 118 -5.11 -7.81 -12.67
N ILE A 119 -4.50 -6.62 -12.57
CA ILE A 119 -3.04 -6.47 -12.45
C ILE A 119 -2.57 -7.12 -11.15
N LEU A 120 -3.22 -6.82 -10.03
CA LEU A 120 -2.90 -7.39 -8.73
C LEU A 120 -3.03 -8.92 -8.70
N GLU A 121 -4.13 -9.46 -9.25
CA GLU A 121 -4.38 -10.91 -9.34
C GLU A 121 -3.37 -11.66 -10.23
N ARG A 122 -2.75 -10.97 -11.18
CA ARG A 122 -1.65 -11.50 -11.98
C ARG A 122 -0.34 -11.45 -11.18
N THR A 123 -0.09 -10.31 -10.52
CA THR A 123 1.15 -10.07 -9.78
C THR A 123 1.31 -10.98 -8.56
N ILE A 124 0.21 -11.30 -7.85
CA ILE A 124 0.27 -12.20 -6.68
C ILE A 124 0.72 -13.63 -7.02
N LYS A 125 0.69 -14.02 -8.29
CA LYS A 125 1.16 -15.32 -8.78
C LYS A 125 2.68 -15.39 -8.95
N LEU A 126 3.39 -14.37 -8.47
CA LEU A 126 4.85 -14.36 -8.47
C LEU A 126 5.40 -15.57 -7.71
N GLU A 127 6.16 -16.40 -8.39
CA GLU A 127 6.84 -17.57 -7.81
C GLU A 127 8.28 -17.26 -7.43
N GLU A 128 8.96 -16.42 -8.23
CA GLU A 128 10.38 -16.07 -8.06
C GLU A 128 10.62 -14.61 -8.49
N GLY A 129 11.53 -13.93 -7.79
CA GLY A 129 11.98 -12.58 -8.09
C GLY A 129 11.10 -11.49 -7.48
N ALA A 130 11.08 -10.35 -8.13
CA ALA A 130 10.35 -9.15 -7.70
C ALA A 130 9.49 -8.56 -8.81
N VAL A 131 8.36 -7.99 -8.41
CA VAL A 131 7.53 -7.14 -9.27
C VAL A 131 7.33 -5.80 -8.59
N ILE A 132 7.72 -4.74 -9.27
CA ILE A 132 7.45 -3.35 -8.90
C ILE A 132 6.58 -2.70 -9.98
N PHE A 133 6.11 -1.48 -9.70
CA PHE A 133 5.24 -0.76 -10.64
C PHE A 133 5.96 0.46 -11.19
N GLY A 134 5.70 0.79 -12.46
CA GLY A 134 6.13 2.03 -13.09
C GLY A 134 4.92 2.95 -13.29
N TYR A 135 5.00 4.17 -12.78
CA TYR A 135 3.96 5.19 -12.92
C TYR A 135 4.54 6.47 -13.54
N TYR A 136 3.92 6.94 -14.62
CA TYR A 136 4.39 8.15 -15.30
C TYR A 136 3.98 9.41 -14.53
N THR A 137 4.95 10.27 -14.22
CA THR A 137 4.75 11.59 -13.59
C THR A 137 5.56 12.67 -14.28
N ASN A 138 5.15 13.94 -14.11
CA ASN A 138 5.92 15.07 -14.61
C ASN A 138 7.03 15.54 -13.63
N ASN A 139 6.98 15.08 -12.38
CA ASN A 139 7.93 15.46 -11.32
C ASN A 139 8.53 14.19 -10.71
N PRO A 140 9.46 13.50 -11.40
CA PRO A 140 10.00 12.22 -10.94
C PRO A 140 11.08 12.33 -9.86
N GLU A 141 11.67 13.51 -9.64
CA GLU A 141 12.84 13.76 -8.80
C GLU A 141 12.66 13.42 -7.32
N ASP A 142 11.42 13.37 -6.85
CA ASP A 142 11.12 13.05 -5.43
C ASP A 142 10.99 11.55 -5.14
N PHE A 143 11.15 10.68 -6.15
CA PHE A 143 10.83 9.26 -6.10
C PHE A 143 11.97 8.39 -6.64
N GLY A 144 11.88 7.09 -6.43
CA GLY A 144 12.69 6.12 -7.17
C GLY A 144 12.30 6.16 -8.66
N VAL A 145 13.28 6.33 -9.55
CA VAL A 145 13.07 6.46 -11.00
C VAL A 145 13.59 5.23 -11.73
N VAL A 146 12.77 4.67 -12.63
CA VAL A 146 13.13 3.53 -13.46
C VAL A 146 13.50 4.01 -14.87
N GLU A 147 14.65 3.58 -15.38
CA GLU A 147 15.07 3.76 -16.75
C GLU A 147 14.78 2.50 -17.58
N PHE A 148 14.28 2.67 -18.80
CA PHE A 148 13.97 1.58 -19.73
C PHE A 148 14.70 1.76 -21.05
N ASP A 149 14.98 0.63 -21.73
CA ASP A 149 15.35 0.64 -23.15
C ASP A 149 14.11 0.73 -24.07
N ASP A 150 14.31 0.71 -25.38
CA ASP A 150 13.26 0.80 -26.39
C ASP A 150 12.32 -0.44 -26.37
N GLU A 151 12.76 -1.56 -25.80
CA GLU A 151 12.03 -2.80 -25.64
C GLU A 151 11.34 -2.90 -24.26
N TRP A 152 11.38 -1.85 -23.44
CA TRP A 152 10.83 -1.79 -22.08
C TRP A 152 11.54 -2.71 -21.07
N ASN A 153 12.79 -3.08 -21.31
CA ASN A 153 13.60 -3.72 -20.29
C ASN A 153 14.16 -2.66 -19.32
N VAL A 154 14.22 -3.00 -18.06
CA VAL A 154 14.77 -2.10 -17.02
C VAL A 154 16.27 -2.02 -17.18
N LEU A 155 16.81 -0.81 -17.33
CA LEU A 155 18.24 -0.54 -17.40
C LEU A 155 18.81 -0.13 -16.04
N SER A 156 18.11 0.73 -15.32
CA SER A 156 18.54 1.19 -14.00
C SER A 156 17.35 1.65 -13.15
N ILE A 157 17.57 1.70 -11.83
CA ILE A 157 16.67 2.32 -10.88
C ILE A 157 17.54 3.26 -10.02
N GLU A 158 17.09 4.49 -9.82
CA GLU A 158 17.81 5.48 -9.01
C GLU A 158 16.88 6.12 -7.99
N GLU A 159 17.30 6.17 -6.73
CA GLU A 159 16.54 6.81 -5.66
C GLU A 159 16.70 8.32 -5.70
N LYS A 160 15.63 9.07 -5.96
CA LYS A 160 15.58 10.55 -5.96
C LYS A 160 16.74 11.20 -6.71
N PRO A 161 16.91 10.87 -8.00
CA PRO A 161 18.01 11.41 -8.79
C PRO A 161 17.85 12.92 -9.00
N GLU A 162 18.96 13.67 -8.93
CA GLU A 162 18.98 15.10 -9.29
C GLU A 162 18.65 15.34 -10.77
N ASN A 163 19.01 14.37 -11.63
CA ASN A 163 18.75 14.40 -13.06
C ASN A 163 18.08 13.11 -13.49
N PRO A 164 16.72 13.00 -13.36
CA PRO A 164 15.98 11.79 -13.69
C PRO A 164 16.18 11.37 -15.15
N LYS A 165 16.48 10.07 -15.37
CA LYS A 165 16.64 9.51 -16.72
C LYS A 165 15.33 9.18 -17.42
N SER A 166 14.24 9.13 -16.67
CA SER A 166 12.91 8.91 -17.20
C SER A 166 11.84 9.62 -16.34
N ASN A 167 10.60 9.63 -16.83
CA ASN A 167 9.43 10.10 -16.09
C ASN A 167 8.67 8.96 -15.36
N TYR A 168 9.21 7.73 -15.38
CA TYR A 168 8.59 6.61 -14.70
C TYR A 168 9.16 6.45 -13.30
N ILE A 169 8.28 6.59 -12.31
CA ILE A 169 8.64 6.41 -10.90
C ILE A 169 8.14 5.07 -10.37
N VAL A 170 8.70 4.64 -9.26
CA VAL A 170 8.27 3.46 -8.50
C VAL A 170 7.34 3.89 -7.36
N PRO A 171 6.03 3.71 -7.48
CA PRO A 171 5.11 3.95 -6.37
C PRO A 171 5.27 2.90 -5.28
N GLY A 172 4.77 3.22 -4.08
CA GLY A 172 4.97 2.42 -2.87
C GLY A 172 4.17 1.13 -2.79
N LEU A 173 4.28 0.27 -3.81
CA LEU A 173 3.71 -1.07 -3.84
C LEU A 173 4.71 -2.03 -4.49
N TYR A 174 5.05 -3.11 -3.79
CA TYR A 174 6.12 -4.02 -4.14
C TYR A 174 5.71 -5.45 -3.87
N PHE A 175 6.12 -6.39 -4.72
CA PHE A 175 5.91 -7.84 -4.54
C PHE A 175 7.25 -8.55 -4.68
N TYR A 176 7.58 -9.39 -3.71
CA TYR A 176 8.87 -10.08 -3.64
C TYR A 176 8.67 -11.55 -3.30
N ASP A 177 9.59 -12.39 -3.81
CA ASP A 177 9.78 -13.72 -3.29
C ASP A 177 10.42 -13.69 -1.87
N ASN A 178 10.67 -14.85 -1.29
CA ASN A 178 11.22 -14.93 0.07
C ASN A 178 12.67 -14.47 0.20
N ASP A 179 13.44 -14.42 -0.89
CA ASP A 179 14.84 -13.96 -0.90
C ASP A 179 14.97 -12.52 -0.38
N VAL A 180 13.88 -11.73 -0.43
CA VAL A 180 13.86 -10.34 0.00
C VAL A 180 14.34 -10.16 1.44
N ILE A 181 14.10 -11.11 2.34
CA ILE A 181 14.53 -11.05 3.75
C ILE A 181 16.06 -11.03 3.82
N GLU A 182 16.72 -11.97 3.14
CA GLU A 182 18.17 -12.04 3.13
C GLU A 182 18.82 -10.86 2.36
N ILE A 183 18.19 -10.41 1.30
CA ILE A 183 18.62 -9.20 0.59
C ILE A 183 18.55 -7.99 1.52
N ALA A 184 17.42 -7.78 2.22
CA ALA A 184 17.24 -6.66 3.14
C ALA A 184 18.27 -6.64 4.27
N LYS A 185 18.65 -7.80 4.82
CA LYS A 185 19.70 -7.92 5.84
C LYS A 185 21.10 -7.52 5.34
N ASN A 186 21.35 -7.63 4.04
CA ASN A 186 22.64 -7.37 3.43
C ASN A 186 22.74 -5.98 2.77
N VAL A 187 21.63 -5.28 2.55
CA VAL A 187 21.62 -3.90 2.02
C VAL A 187 22.30 -2.96 3.01
N LYS A 188 23.25 -2.17 2.50
CA LYS A 188 23.93 -1.14 3.29
C LYS A 188 23.07 0.13 3.32
N PRO A 189 23.02 0.82 4.47
CA PRO A 189 22.36 2.12 4.55
C PRO A 189 22.94 3.10 3.51
N SER A 190 22.06 3.90 2.90
CA SER A 190 22.44 4.95 1.97
C SER A 190 23.17 6.09 2.67
N ALA A 191 23.64 7.09 1.89
CA ALA A 191 24.22 8.32 2.45
C ALA A 191 23.28 9.07 3.40
N ARG A 192 21.97 8.80 3.34
CA ARG A 192 20.93 9.33 4.25
C ARG A 192 20.81 8.51 5.56
N GLY A 193 21.54 7.40 5.68
CA GLY A 193 21.44 6.48 6.82
C GLY A 193 20.23 5.55 6.78
N GLU A 194 19.53 5.46 5.65
CA GLU A 194 18.33 4.63 5.48
C GLU A 194 18.63 3.36 4.67
N VAL A 195 18.01 2.25 5.02
CA VAL A 195 18.01 1.02 4.22
C VAL A 195 16.93 1.17 3.15
N GLU A 196 17.38 1.57 1.95
CA GLU A 196 16.49 1.96 0.86
C GLU A 196 15.84 0.75 0.20
N ILE A 197 14.57 0.87 -0.15
CA ILE A 197 13.86 -0.14 -0.95
C ILE A 197 14.44 -0.23 -2.38
N THR A 198 14.94 0.90 -2.89
CA THR A 198 15.58 0.97 -4.20
C THR A 198 16.78 0.04 -4.29
N SER A 199 17.60 -0.07 -3.24
CA SER A 199 18.74 -0.99 -3.21
C SER A 199 18.32 -2.48 -3.23
N ILE A 200 17.15 -2.82 -2.69
CA ILE A 200 16.58 -4.16 -2.86
C ILE A 200 16.21 -4.39 -4.33
N ASN A 201 15.54 -3.42 -4.96
CA ASN A 201 15.16 -3.52 -6.37
C ASN A 201 16.36 -3.61 -7.30
N GLU A 202 17.45 -2.88 -7.01
CA GLU A 202 18.73 -2.97 -7.74
C GLU A 202 19.32 -4.38 -7.64
N GLU A 203 19.35 -4.99 -6.46
CA GLU A 203 19.82 -6.36 -6.28
C GLU A 203 18.99 -7.38 -7.09
N TYR A 204 17.66 -7.24 -7.13
CA TYR A 204 16.82 -8.07 -8.00
C TYR A 204 17.06 -7.81 -9.49
N LEU A 205 17.35 -6.56 -9.86
CA LEU A 205 17.69 -6.21 -11.24
C LEU A 205 19.03 -6.84 -11.65
N GLU A 206 20.07 -6.77 -10.81
CA GLU A 206 21.38 -7.39 -11.05
C GLU A 206 21.29 -8.90 -11.18
N ARG A 207 20.38 -9.54 -10.43
CA ARG A 207 20.10 -10.98 -10.54
C ARG A 207 19.26 -11.35 -11.78
N GLY A 208 18.79 -10.37 -12.57
CA GLY A 208 17.88 -10.59 -13.69
C GLY A 208 16.49 -11.09 -13.29
N LYS A 209 16.05 -10.79 -12.06
CA LYS A 209 14.80 -11.25 -11.45
C LYS A 209 13.81 -10.13 -11.14
N LEU A 210 14.03 -8.91 -11.61
CA LEU A 210 13.12 -7.79 -11.46
C LEU A 210 12.21 -7.66 -12.66
N LYS A 211 10.90 -7.51 -12.41
CA LYS A 211 9.88 -7.15 -13.39
C LYS A 211 9.24 -5.81 -13.03
N VAL A 212 8.92 -5.00 -14.02
CA VAL A 212 8.18 -3.75 -13.84
C VAL A 212 6.84 -3.84 -14.58
N GLU A 213 5.75 -3.67 -13.85
CA GLU A 213 4.39 -3.56 -14.38
C GLU A 213 4.03 -2.08 -14.54
N ILE A 214 3.75 -1.64 -15.77
CA ILE A 214 3.41 -0.24 -16.04
C ILE A 214 1.95 0.02 -15.68
N LEU A 215 1.74 0.98 -14.79
CA LEU A 215 0.43 1.53 -14.48
C LEU A 215 0.05 2.53 -15.57
N GLY A 216 -0.77 2.05 -16.51
CA GLY A 216 -1.13 2.79 -17.72
C GLY A 216 -2.18 3.89 -17.48
N ARG A 217 -2.66 4.47 -18.59
CA ARG A 217 -3.71 5.50 -18.56
C ARG A 217 -4.96 5.01 -17.85
N GLY A 218 -5.57 5.89 -17.03
CA GLY A 218 -6.74 5.55 -16.23
C GLY A 218 -6.43 5.01 -14.84
N MET A 219 -5.14 4.77 -14.54
CA MET A 219 -4.67 4.57 -13.18
C MET A 219 -4.36 5.91 -12.52
N ALA A 220 -4.82 6.08 -11.29
CA ALA A 220 -4.43 7.15 -10.39
C ALA A 220 -3.58 6.55 -9.26
N TRP A 221 -2.41 7.11 -9.09
CA TRP A 221 -1.60 6.95 -7.89
C TRP A 221 -1.46 8.32 -7.24
N LEU A 222 -1.74 8.39 -5.93
CA LEU A 222 -1.74 9.65 -5.19
C LEU A 222 -0.86 9.45 -3.95
N ASP A 223 0.18 10.27 -3.85
CA ASP A 223 0.99 10.41 -2.64
C ASP A 223 0.36 11.45 -1.72
N THR A 224 0.04 11.04 -0.50
CA THR A 224 -0.57 11.92 0.51
C THR A 224 0.47 12.51 1.47
N GLY A 225 1.73 12.63 1.04
CA GLY A 225 2.86 13.09 1.84
C GLY A 225 2.88 14.58 2.16
N THR A 226 2.06 15.39 1.48
CA THR A 226 1.96 16.84 1.64
C THR A 226 0.52 17.28 1.90
N HIS A 227 0.32 18.51 2.43
CA HIS A 227 -1.02 19.06 2.61
C HIS A 227 -1.79 19.18 1.28
N VAL A 228 -1.09 19.53 0.20
CA VAL A 228 -1.69 19.61 -1.15
C VAL A 228 -2.08 18.23 -1.63
N GLY A 229 -1.18 17.27 -1.59
CA GLY A 229 -1.46 15.88 -2.00
C GLY A 229 -2.59 15.23 -1.21
N LEU A 230 -2.68 15.50 0.12
CA LEU A 230 -3.78 15.03 0.96
C LEU A 230 -5.13 15.61 0.51
N LEU A 231 -5.17 16.91 0.18
CA LEU A 231 -6.37 17.58 -0.32
C LEU A 231 -6.77 17.08 -1.71
N GLU A 232 -5.81 16.95 -2.61
CA GLU A 232 -6.03 16.45 -3.99
C GLU A 232 -6.56 15.01 -3.97
N ALA A 233 -5.97 14.12 -3.15
CA ALA A 233 -6.44 12.77 -2.98
C ALA A 233 -7.87 12.72 -2.42
N SER A 234 -8.18 13.54 -1.41
CA SER A 234 -9.54 13.63 -0.84
C SER A 234 -10.55 14.08 -1.89
N ASN A 235 -10.25 15.12 -2.68
CA ASN A 235 -11.11 15.64 -3.74
C ASN A 235 -11.31 14.61 -4.88
N PHE A 236 -10.24 13.89 -5.24
CA PHE A 236 -10.31 12.82 -6.23
C PHE A 236 -11.27 11.72 -5.80
N ILE A 237 -11.11 11.21 -4.56
CA ILE A 237 -11.96 10.14 -4.01
C ILE A 237 -13.40 10.61 -3.93
N GLU A 238 -13.65 11.79 -3.37
CA GLU A 238 -14.98 12.38 -3.29
C GLU A 238 -15.66 12.43 -4.66
N THR A 239 -14.96 12.95 -5.65
CA THR A 239 -15.48 13.13 -7.01
C THR A 239 -15.86 11.79 -7.63
N ILE A 240 -14.99 10.78 -7.55
CA ILE A 240 -15.26 9.45 -8.11
C ILE A 240 -16.43 8.78 -7.39
N GLN A 241 -16.42 8.76 -6.05
CA GLN A 241 -17.49 8.14 -5.26
C GLN A 241 -18.85 8.78 -5.51
N LYS A 242 -18.93 10.11 -5.56
CA LYS A 242 -20.18 10.83 -5.85
C LYS A 242 -20.69 10.59 -7.28
N ARG A 243 -19.80 10.43 -8.26
CA ARG A 243 -20.18 10.22 -9.65
C ARG A 243 -20.63 8.79 -9.94
N GLN A 244 -19.93 7.80 -9.35
CA GLN A 244 -20.20 6.40 -9.59
C GLN A 244 -21.21 5.79 -8.62
N GLY A 245 -21.37 6.38 -7.43
CA GLY A 245 -22.18 5.82 -6.35
C GLY A 245 -21.57 4.54 -5.75
N LEU A 246 -20.25 4.33 -5.94
CA LEU A 246 -19.46 3.23 -5.41
C LEU A 246 -18.35 3.79 -4.52
N TYR A 247 -18.05 3.11 -3.41
CA TYR A 247 -17.01 3.55 -2.50
C TYR A 247 -15.63 3.00 -2.93
N ILE A 248 -14.62 3.86 -2.87
CA ILE A 248 -13.23 3.43 -3.02
C ILE A 248 -12.73 2.91 -1.68
N ALA A 249 -12.00 1.79 -1.68
CA ALA A 249 -11.42 1.19 -0.48
C ALA A 249 -12.44 0.91 0.65
N CYS A 250 -13.66 0.49 0.30
CA CYS A 250 -14.60 -0.06 1.26
C CYS A 250 -14.17 -1.51 1.57
N LEU A 251 -13.57 -1.72 2.75
CA LEU A 251 -12.98 -3.01 3.10
C LEU A 251 -14.04 -4.11 3.20
N GLU A 252 -15.22 -3.78 3.72
CA GLU A 252 -16.34 -4.71 3.87
C GLU A 252 -16.92 -5.12 2.52
N GLU A 253 -17.03 -4.20 1.56
CA GLU A 253 -17.43 -4.51 0.19
C GLU A 253 -16.44 -5.48 -0.46
N ILE A 254 -15.14 -5.19 -0.36
CA ILE A 254 -14.08 -6.05 -0.91
C ILE A 254 -14.13 -7.43 -0.25
N ALA A 255 -14.26 -7.48 1.08
CA ALA A 255 -14.37 -8.73 1.83
C ALA A 255 -15.58 -9.56 1.39
N TYR A 256 -16.73 -8.93 1.18
CA TYR A 256 -17.94 -9.59 0.70
C TYR A 256 -17.79 -10.09 -0.74
N LEU A 257 -17.32 -9.24 -1.67
CA LEU A 257 -17.14 -9.60 -3.08
C LEU A 257 -16.08 -10.68 -3.29
N LYS A 258 -15.03 -10.70 -2.46
CA LYS A 258 -13.99 -11.75 -2.46
C LYS A 258 -14.42 -13.02 -1.71
N GLY A 259 -15.62 -13.05 -1.10
CA GLY A 259 -16.12 -14.19 -0.33
C GLY A 259 -15.38 -14.44 0.98
N TYR A 260 -14.78 -13.39 1.57
CA TYR A 260 -14.11 -13.49 2.87
C TYR A 260 -15.12 -13.44 4.01
N ILE A 261 -16.21 -12.69 3.82
CA ILE A 261 -17.34 -12.62 4.75
C ILE A 261 -18.64 -13.00 4.06
N THR A 262 -19.62 -13.44 4.85
CA THR A 262 -20.97 -13.75 4.36
C THR A 262 -21.82 -12.48 4.25
N LYS A 263 -22.98 -12.62 3.58
CA LYS A 263 -23.97 -11.56 3.47
C LYS A 263 -24.51 -11.14 4.86
N GLU A 264 -24.68 -12.09 5.78
CA GLU A 264 -25.11 -11.86 7.14
C GLU A 264 -24.08 -11.06 7.95
N GLN A 265 -22.79 -11.37 7.78
CA GLN A 265 -21.70 -10.60 8.41
C GLN A 265 -21.66 -9.17 7.89
N LEU A 266 -21.80 -8.96 6.56
CA LEU A 266 -21.93 -7.62 5.98
C LEU A 266 -23.09 -6.83 6.61
N LEU A 267 -24.25 -7.48 6.80
CA LEU A 267 -25.42 -6.86 7.43
C LEU A 267 -25.16 -6.47 8.89
N LEU A 268 -24.39 -7.27 9.65
CA LEU A 268 -24.03 -6.93 11.02
C LEU A 268 -23.24 -5.63 11.08
N THR A 269 -22.18 -5.51 10.26
CA THR A 269 -21.38 -4.29 10.19
C THR A 269 -22.20 -3.09 9.69
N ALA A 270 -23.09 -3.30 8.69
CA ALA A 270 -23.97 -2.25 8.23
C ALA A 270 -24.88 -1.70 9.36
N LYS A 271 -25.39 -2.57 10.25
CA LYS A 271 -26.21 -2.18 11.41
C LYS A 271 -25.41 -1.40 12.46
N GLU A 272 -24.15 -1.79 12.72
CA GLU A 272 -23.29 -1.06 13.65
C GLU A 272 -23.02 0.37 13.18
N LEU A 273 -22.96 0.58 11.86
CA LEU A 273 -22.68 1.86 11.21
C LEU A 273 -23.94 2.55 10.65
N GLU A 274 -25.14 2.11 11.00
CA GLU A 274 -26.41 2.53 10.38
C GLU A 274 -26.64 4.04 10.31
N LYS A 275 -26.06 4.82 11.25
CA LYS A 275 -26.19 6.28 11.32
C LYS A 275 -25.24 7.04 10.42
N THR A 276 -24.37 6.34 9.70
CA THR A 276 -23.36 6.94 8.83
C THR A 276 -23.68 6.68 7.35
N ASP A 277 -23.20 7.56 6.46
CA ASP A 277 -23.31 7.34 5.01
C ASP A 277 -22.60 6.05 4.58
N TYR A 278 -21.51 5.70 5.26
CA TYR A 278 -20.77 4.45 5.04
C TYR A 278 -21.64 3.23 5.34
N GLY A 279 -22.31 3.19 6.50
CA GLY A 279 -23.23 2.11 6.85
C GLY A 279 -24.44 2.03 5.91
N GLN A 280 -24.99 3.17 5.48
CA GLN A 280 -26.06 3.21 4.48
C GLN A 280 -25.59 2.67 3.11
N TYR A 281 -24.34 2.85 2.75
CA TYR A 281 -23.75 2.22 1.57
C TYR A 281 -23.69 0.69 1.71
N LEU A 282 -23.28 0.16 2.87
CA LEU A 282 -23.26 -1.28 3.14
C LEU A 282 -24.67 -1.90 3.09
N PHE A 283 -25.71 -1.21 3.57
CA PHE A 283 -27.09 -1.66 3.40
C PHE A 283 -27.50 -1.78 1.92
N LYS A 284 -27.13 -0.81 1.09
CA LYS A 284 -27.39 -0.87 -0.36
C LYS A 284 -26.68 -2.05 -1.02
N LEU A 285 -25.48 -2.39 -0.59
CA LEU A 285 -24.76 -3.58 -1.07
C LEU A 285 -25.49 -4.86 -0.65
N TYR A 286 -25.92 -4.94 0.61
CA TYR A 286 -26.69 -6.08 1.11
C TYR A 286 -27.99 -6.29 0.33
N GLU A 287 -28.70 -5.24 -0.05
CA GLU A 287 -29.95 -5.33 -0.81
C GLU A 287 -29.73 -5.74 -2.30
N ARG A 288 -28.58 -5.41 -2.88
CA ARG A 288 -28.25 -5.70 -4.29
C ARG A 288 -27.74 -7.13 -4.53
N GLY A 289 -27.08 -7.73 -3.56
CA GLY A 289 -26.52 -9.10 -3.61
C GLY A 289 -27.41 -10.12 -2.96
#